data_5b101b38582aba058f975be23e83ae3b
#
_entry.id   5b101b38582aba058f975be23e83ae3b
#
_cell.length_a   1.000
_cell.length_b   1.000
_cell.length_c   1.000
_cell.angle_alpha   90.00
_cell.angle_beta   90.00
_cell.angle_gamma   90.00
#
_symmetry.space_group_name_H-M   'P 1'
#
loop_
_entity.id
_entity.type
_entity.pdbx_description
1 polymer ?
#
loop_
_entity_poly.entity_id
_entity_poly.type
_entity_poly.pdbx_seq_one_letter_code
_entity_poly.pdbx_strand_id
1 'polypeptide(L)'
;IIAAVMTFLLSGTARAQDTEMPKYEFRLGWSGYPTMDYENFTVWPRYVYVNTPIKDMFSDYDGDTYMTGNIMAAMDIRLKKWFTFSIGVAANGVWKDVHDVVSGNKSGRVNGCIFTVLPQAKFTWVNREMVRLYSSLGLGVTAGEFDGVSDCYPAGQAVLLGISVGRRLVGFAELGSGTMYMGGMIGIGYRF
;
A
#
# COMPACT_ATOMS: atom_id res chain seq x y z
N ILE A 1 -10.85 -25.48 -8.71
CA ILE A 1 -11.00 -24.74 -7.44
C ILE A 1 -11.64 -23.37 -7.70
N ILE A 2 -11.16 -22.56 -8.68
CA ILE A 2 -11.72 -21.24 -9.03
C ILE A 2 -13.18 -21.35 -9.48
N ALA A 3 -13.51 -22.34 -10.31
CA ALA A 3 -14.89 -22.57 -10.77
C ALA A 3 -15.84 -22.95 -9.63
N ALA A 4 -15.40 -23.74 -8.66
CA ALA A 4 -16.19 -24.10 -7.49
C ALA A 4 -16.50 -22.91 -6.57
N VAL A 5 -15.55 -22.00 -6.39
CA VAL A 5 -15.73 -20.77 -5.64
C VAL A 5 -16.71 -19.83 -6.35
N MET A 6 -16.62 -19.72 -7.67
CA MET A 6 -17.58 -18.95 -8.49
C MET A 6 -18.99 -19.51 -8.40
N THR A 7 -19.15 -20.83 -8.44
CA THR A 7 -20.47 -21.49 -8.35
C THR A 7 -21.10 -21.30 -6.97
N PHE A 8 -20.29 -21.34 -5.89
CA PHE A 8 -20.77 -21.09 -4.53
C PHE A 8 -21.20 -19.62 -4.33
N LEU A 9 -20.54 -18.68 -4.99
CA LEU A 9 -20.91 -17.26 -4.96
C LEU A 9 -22.21 -16.97 -5.75
N LEU A 10 -22.52 -17.76 -6.78
CA LEU A 10 -23.69 -17.57 -7.63
C LEU A 10 -24.95 -18.31 -7.13
N SER A 11 -24.80 -19.42 -6.38
CA SER A 11 -25.93 -20.24 -5.91
C SER A 11 -26.64 -19.72 -4.66
N GLY A 12 -26.11 -18.70 -4.01
CA GLY A 12 -26.77 -18.07 -2.86
C GLY A 12 -27.90 -17.14 -3.31
N THR A 13 -29.09 -17.68 -3.59
CA THR A 13 -30.32 -16.87 -3.62
C THR A 13 -30.65 -16.37 -2.21
N ALA A 14 -29.89 -15.41 -1.74
CA ALA A 14 -30.19 -14.72 -0.50
C ALA A 14 -31.33 -13.74 -0.79
N ARG A 15 -32.47 -13.94 -0.13
CA ARG A 15 -33.46 -12.90 0.05
C ARG A 15 -32.73 -11.65 0.52
N ALA A 16 -32.80 -10.59 -0.27
CA ALA A 16 -32.35 -9.28 0.14
C ALA A 16 -33.31 -8.81 1.25
N GLN A 17 -33.00 -9.14 2.50
CA GLN A 17 -33.45 -8.33 3.60
C GLN A 17 -32.77 -6.98 3.42
N ASP A 18 -33.57 -5.92 3.35
CA ASP A 18 -33.11 -4.53 3.38
C ASP A 18 -32.55 -4.21 4.77
N THR A 19 -31.48 -4.89 5.13
CA THR A 19 -30.70 -4.59 6.32
C THR A 19 -29.92 -3.34 5.95
N GLU A 20 -30.14 -2.24 6.66
CA GLU A 20 -29.35 -1.01 6.49
C GLU A 20 -27.87 -1.36 6.59
N MET A 21 -27.19 -1.28 5.46
CA MET A 21 -25.77 -1.62 5.42
C MET A 21 -24.97 -0.54 6.13
N PRO A 22 -23.99 -0.90 6.96
CA PRO A 22 -23.13 0.05 7.64
C PRO A 22 -22.57 1.13 6.70
N LYS A 23 -22.68 2.38 7.11
CA LYS A 23 -22.31 3.55 6.29
C LYS A 23 -20.83 3.80 6.32
N TYR A 24 -20.18 3.48 7.44
CA TYR A 24 -18.76 3.72 7.66
C TYR A 24 -18.02 2.42 7.84
N GLU A 25 -16.77 2.38 7.37
CA GLU A 25 -15.85 1.27 7.57
C GLU A 25 -14.44 1.82 7.80
N PHE A 26 -13.84 1.51 8.94
CA PHE A 26 -12.43 1.79 9.21
C PHE A 26 -11.60 0.57 8.83
N ARG A 27 -10.48 0.77 8.17
CA ARG A 27 -9.62 -0.31 7.69
C ARG A 27 -8.16 -0.07 8.07
N LEU A 28 -7.50 -1.16 8.44
CA LEU A 28 -6.05 -1.23 8.63
C LEU A 28 -5.49 -2.31 7.71
N GLY A 29 -4.48 -1.98 6.94
CA GLY A 29 -3.85 -2.88 5.99
C GLY A 29 -2.34 -2.82 6.02
N TRP A 30 -1.75 -3.85 5.46
CA TRP A 30 -0.31 -3.94 5.26
C TRP A 30 -0.02 -4.51 3.86
N SER A 31 0.96 -3.92 3.20
CA SER A 31 1.50 -4.41 1.93
C SER A 31 3.02 -4.48 2.00
N GLY A 32 3.59 -5.53 1.39
CA GLY A 32 5.00 -5.83 1.53
C GLY A 32 5.94 -4.85 0.84
N TYR A 33 5.54 -4.30 -0.30
CA TYR A 33 6.43 -3.50 -1.15
C TYR A 33 5.77 -2.23 -1.66
N PRO A 34 6.14 -1.06 -1.15
CA PRO A 34 5.73 0.22 -1.71
C PRO A 34 6.53 0.50 -2.99
N THR A 35 5.86 0.99 -4.03
CA THR A 35 6.48 1.22 -5.34
C THR A 35 7.32 2.49 -5.36
N MET A 36 6.99 3.47 -4.53
CA MET A 36 7.52 4.85 -4.63
C MET A 36 8.91 5.03 -4.04
N ASP A 37 9.31 4.20 -3.11
CA ASP A 37 10.66 4.25 -2.53
C ASP A 37 11.73 3.94 -3.57
N TYR A 38 11.29 3.38 -4.69
CA TYR A 38 12.13 2.85 -5.73
C TYR A 38 12.78 3.91 -6.61
N GLU A 39 12.02 4.92 -7.02
CA GLU A 39 12.48 5.86 -8.05
C GLU A 39 12.84 7.25 -7.50
N ASN A 40 12.16 7.70 -6.44
CA ASN A 40 12.25 9.10 -6.02
C ASN A 40 13.19 9.36 -4.85
N PHE A 41 13.44 8.38 -3.97
CA PHE A 41 14.31 8.57 -2.82
C PHE A 41 15.69 7.93 -2.94
N THR A 42 16.05 7.39 -4.09
CA THR A 42 17.36 6.72 -4.30
C THR A 42 17.65 5.65 -3.22
N VAL A 43 16.60 4.93 -2.83
CA VAL A 43 16.66 3.90 -1.78
C VAL A 43 17.53 2.71 -2.20
N TRP A 44 17.73 2.53 -3.51
CA TRP A 44 18.53 1.45 -4.05
C TRP A 44 20.03 1.69 -3.89
N PRO A 45 20.81 0.60 -3.68
CA PRO A 45 22.25 0.71 -3.68
C PRO A 45 22.71 1.41 -4.96
N ARG A 46 23.48 2.48 -4.82
CA ARG A 46 24.13 3.08 -5.97
C ARG A 46 25.15 2.08 -6.51
N TYR A 47 24.86 1.50 -7.66
CA TYR A 47 25.88 0.75 -8.36
C TYR A 47 26.98 1.73 -8.76
N VAL A 48 28.21 1.46 -8.32
CA VAL A 48 29.38 2.19 -8.75
C VAL A 48 29.55 1.94 -10.25
N TYR A 49 29.15 2.89 -11.09
CA TYR A 49 29.44 2.82 -12.51
C TYR A 49 30.94 2.99 -12.71
N VAL A 50 31.51 2.24 -13.66
CA VAL A 50 32.93 2.17 -13.98
C VAL A 50 33.61 3.55 -14.32
N ASN A 51 32.82 4.61 -14.42
CA ASN A 51 33.24 5.98 -14.68
C ASN A 51 33.23 6.90 -13.46
N THR A 52 33.11 6.38 -12.25
CA THR A 52 33.18 7.20 -11.03
C THR A 52 34.63 7.72 -10.85
N PRO A 53 34.80 9.02 -10.52
CA PRO A 53 36.11 9.55 -10.18
C PRO A 53 36.76 8.73 -9.06
N ILE A 54 38.07 8.55 -9.12
CA ILE A 54 38.85 7.76 -8.13
C ILE A 54 38.52 8.17 -6.68
N LYS A 55 38.15 9.45 -6.46
CA LYS A 55 37.73 9.97 -5.17
C LYS A 55 36.48 9.25 -4.60
N ASP A 56 35.56 8.82 -5.46
CA ASP A 56 34.32 8.16 -5.03
C ASP A 56 34.51 6.64 -4.83
N MET A 57 35.61 6.08 -5.30
CA MET A 57 35.99 4.68 -5.05
C MET A 57 36.43 4.43 -3.59
N PHE A 58 36.74 5.49 -2.84
CA PHE A 58 37.12 5.43 -1.42
C PHE A 58 36.00 5.99 -0.50
N SER A 59 34.84 6.29 -1.04
CA SER A 59 33.70 6.69 -0.25
C SER A 59 32.92 5.49 0.27
N ASP A 60 32.15 5.69 1.35
CA ASP A 60 31.25 4.69 1.89
C ASP A 60 30.33 4.13 0.81
N TYR A 61 30.01 2.84 0.88
CA TYR A 61 29.07 2.21 -0.04
C TYR A 61 27.78 1.81 0.69
N ASP A 62 26.69 1.84 -0.07
CA ASP A 62 25.38 1.46 0.40
C ASP A 62 25.29 -0.06 0.61
N GLY A 63 24.89 -0.47 1.80
CA GLY A 63 24.56 -1.85 2.14
C GLY A 63 23.09 -2.19 1.86
N ASP A 64 22.59 -3.22 2.53
CA ASP A 64 21.22 -3.68 2.38
C ASP A 64 20.20 -2.62 2.82
N THR A 65 19.13 -2.49 2.04
CA THR A 65 18.02 -1.63 2.34
C THR A 65 16.88 -2.43 2.98
N TYR A 66 16.36 -1.93 4.09
CA TYR A 66 15.27 -2.53 4.84
C TYR A 66 14.06 -1.61 4.86
N MET A 67 12.87 -2.20 4.87
CA MET A 67 11.60 -1.47 4.89
C MET A 67 10.61 -2.13 5.85
N THR A 68 9.74 -1.33 6.47
CA THR A 68 8.62 -1.86 7.28
C THR A 68 7.52 -2.50 6.41
N GLY A 69 7.55 -2.23 5.11
CA GLY A 69 6.38 -2.33 4.26
C GLY A 69 5.42 -1.16 4.48
N ASN A 70 4.41 -1.07 3.66
CA ASN A 70 3.44 0.01 3.71
C ASN A 70 2.30 -0.33 4.68
N ILE A 71 2.20 0.41 5.76
CA ILE A 71 1.11 0.31 6.75
C ILE A 71 0.06 1.34 6.36
N MET A 72 -1.17 0.90 6.09
CA MET A 72 -2.28 1.75 5.66
C MET A 72 -3.39 1.78 6.71
N ALA A 73 -3.91 2.97 6.96
CA ALA A 73 -5.20 3.18 7.61
C ALA A 73 -6.14 3.89 6.63
N ALA A 74 -7.39 3.48 6.56
CA ALA A 74 -8.37 4.11 5.69
C ALA A 74 -9.75 4.21 6.33
N MET A 75 -10.45 5.29 5.99
CA MET A 75 -11.84 5.52 6.36
C MET A 75 -12.70 5.50 5.10
N ASP A 76 -13.59 4.55 5.03
CA ASP A 76 -14.53 4.35 3.93
C ASP A 76 -15.89 4.94 4.31
N ILE A 77 -16.46 5.76 3.43
CA ILE A 77 -17.76 6.37 3.57
C ILE A 77 -18.62 5.87 2.41
N ARG A 78 -19.60 5.03 2.68
CA ARG A 78 -20.51 4.53 1.65
C ARG A 78 -21.54 5.59 1.29
N LEU A 79 -21.51 6.04 0.05
CA LEU A 79 -22.43 7.02 -0.50
C LEU A 79 -23.60 6.35 -1.23
N LYS A 80 -23.32 5.22 -1.90
CA LYS A 80 -24.31 4.40 -2.62
C LYS A 80 -23.97 2.91 -2.48
N LYS A 81 -24.92 2.03 -2.82
CA LYS A 81 -24.72 0.55 -2.78
C LYS A 81 -23.51 0.09 -3.62
N TRP A 82 -23.19 0.83 -4.68
CA TRP A 82 -22.10 0.54 -5.61
C TRP A 82 -20.90 1.48 -5.47
N PHE A 83 -21.04 2.58 -4.70
CA PHE A 83 -20.00 3.61 -4.63
C PHE A 83 -19.66 3.97 -3.18
N THR A 84 -18.38 3.92 -2.88
CA THR A 84 -17.80 4.28 -1.58
C THR A 84 -16.66 5.27 -1.81
N PHE A 85 -16.68 6.37 -1.07
CA PHE A 85 -15.53 7.28 -0.98
C PHE A 85 -14.65 6.84 0.17
N SER A 86 -13.34 6.78 -0.06
CA SER A 86 -12.36 6.35 0.92
C SER A 86 -11.26 7.39 1.04
N ILE A 87 -10.80 7.65 2.25
CA ILE A 87 -9.57 8.42 2.50
C ILE A 87 -8.58 7.47 3.14
N GLY A 88 -7.51 7.17 2.43
CA GLY A 88 -6.41 6.34 2.89
C GLY A 88 -5.20 7.18 3.30
N VAL A 89 -4.56 6.79 4.38
CA VAL A 89 -3.23 7.27 4.81
C VAL A 89 -2.33 6.07 4.90
N ALA A 90 -1.13 6.19 4.41
CA ALA A 90 -0.15 5.12 4.47
C ALA A 90 1.19 5.65 4.96
N ALA A 91 1.94 4.81 5.65
CA ALA A 91 3.27 5.10 6.14
C ALA A 91 4.21 3.94 5.86
N ASN A 92 5.42 4.26 5.44
CA ASN A 92 6.51 3.31 5.24
C ASN A 92 7.79 3.85 5.87
N GLY A 93 8.41 3.06 6.73
CA GLY A 93 9.75 3.34 7.26
C GLY A 93 10.79 2.62 6.42
N VAL A 94 11.86 3.32 6.08
CA VAL A 94 12.97 2.82 5.28
C VAL A 94 14.28 3.07 6.02
N TRP A 95 15.19 2.11 6.02
CA TRP A 95 16.54 2.32 6.52
C TRP A 95 17.55 1.52 5.70
N LYS A 96 18.75 2.08 5.60
CA LYS A 96 19.85 1.54 4.83
C LYS A 96 21.13 1.57 5.67
N ASP A 97 21.84 0.49 5.69
CA ASP A 97 23.16 0.42 6.32
C ASP A 97 24.22 0.97 5.38
N VAL A 98 25.17 1.73 5.91
CA VAL A 98 26.29 2.30 5.17
C VAL A 98 27.56 1.63 5.65
N HIS A 99 28.41 1.21 4.72
CA HIS A 99 29.64 0.49 4.99
C HIS A 99 30.87 1.28 4.49
N ASP A 100 31.90 1.29 5.29
CA ASP A 100 33.21 1.83 4.92
C ASP A 100 33.88 0.92 3.87
N VAL A 101 34.34 1.52 2.78
CA VAL A 101 34.96 0.78 1.65
C VAL A 101 36.28 0.09 2.06
N VAL A 102 37.05 0.67 2.99
CA VAL A 102 38.39 0.17 3.36
C VAL A 102 38.28 -1.00 4.34
N SER A 103 37.45 -0.87 5.36
CA SER A 103 37.29 -1.88 6.41
C SER A 103 36.18 -2.89 6.15
N GLY A 104 35.24 -2.58 5.26
CA GLY A 104 34.01 -3.35 5.03
C GLY A 104 33.06 -3.34 6.22
N ASN A 105 33.38 -2.61 7.29
CA ASN A 105 32.58 -2.55 8.48
C ASN A 105 31.45 -1.52 8.31
N LYS A 106 30.38 -1.73 9.05
CA LYS A 106 29.28 -0.78 9.09
C LYS A 106 29.75 0.54 9.70
N SER A 107 29.70 1.62 8.91
CA SER A 107 30.08 2.98 9.31
C SER A 107 28.89 3.77 9.85
N GLY A 108 27.67 3.46 9.37
CA GLY A 108 26.48 4.19 9.76
C GLY A 108 25.17 3.55 9.35
N ARG A 109 24.08 4.28 9.58
CA ARG A 109 22.74 3.93 9.11
C ARG A 109 22.00 5.20 8.71
N VAL A 110 21.40 5.17 7.55
CA VAL A 110 20.48 6.22 7.07
C VAL A 110 19.05 5.75 7.28
N ASN A 111 18.21 6.63 7.78
CA ASN A 111 16.79 6.36 8.04
C ASN A 111 15.94 7.34 7.25
N GLY A 112 14.74 6.91 6.91
CA GLY A 112 13.74 7.75 6.30
C GLY A 112 12.32 7.24 6.57
N CYS A 113 11.35 8.08 6.33
CA CYS A 113 9.96 7.67 6.35
C CYS A 113 9.19 8.39 5.24
N ILE A 114 8.19 7.70 4.72
CA ILE A 114 7.36 8.15 3.62
C ILE A 114 5.91 8.05 4.05
N PHE A 115 5.15 9.11 3.80
CA PHE A 115 3.73 9.21 4.09
C PHE A 115 2.96 9.49 2.80
N THR A 116 1.86 8.77 2.61
CA THR A 116 0.95 8.98 1.49
C THR A 116 -0.45 9.26 2.01
N VAL A 117 -1.09 10.29 1.47
CA VAL A 117 -2.51 10.57 1.70
C VAL A 117 -3.24 10.43 0.37
N LEU A 118 -4.23 9.56 0.33
CA LEU A 118 -4.87 9.16 -0.91
C LEU A 118 -6.39 9.07 -0.78
N PRO A 119 -7.14 10.09 -1.19
CA PRO A 119 -8.57 9.94 -1.47
C PRO A 119 -8.79 8.96 -2.61
N GLN A 120 -9.79 8.06 -2.46
CA GLN A 120 -10.08 6.99 -3.41
C GLN A 120 -11.57 6.90 -3.69
N ALA A 121 -11.91 6.62 -4.93
CA ALA A 121 -13.24 6.20 -5.37
C ALA A 121 -13.27 4.67 -5.49
N LYS A 122 -14.15 4.01 -4.72
CA LYS A 122 -14.33 2.55 -4.74
C LYS A 122 -15.64 2.20 -5.41
N PHE A 123 -15.59 1.29 -6.35
CA PHE A 123 -16.70 0.76 -7.11
C PHE A 123 -16.97 -0.68 -6.71
N THR A 124 -18.08 -0.91 -6.01
CA THR A 124 -18.47 -2.24 -5.51
C THR A 124 -19.28 -2.97 -6.57
N TRP A 125 -18.80 -4.10 -7.05
CA TRP A 125 -19.42 -4.93 -8.10
C TRP A 125 -20.33 -5.99 -7.50
N VAL A 126 -19.88 -6.64 -6.41
CA VAL A 126 -20.66 -7.58 -5.62
C VAL A 126 -20.79 -7.02 -4.22
N ASN A 127 -22.03 -6.80 -3.79
CA ASN A 127 -22.36 -6.28 -2.48
C ASN A 127 -23.30 -7.23 -1.76
N ARG A 128 -22.73 -8.19 -1.07
CA ARG A 128 -23.44 -9.15 -0.23
C ARG A 128 -23.15 -8.84 1.25
N GLU A 129 -24.01 -9.32 2.15
CA GLU A 129 -23.86 -9.07 3.58
C GLU A 129 -22.47 -9.47 4.12
N MET A 130 -21.96 -10.62 3.67
CA MET A 130 -20.68 -11.17 4.13
C MET A 130 -19.52 -10.96 3.16
N VAL A 131 -19.77 -10.72 1.87
CA VAL A 131 -18.72 -10.65 0.84
C VAL A 131 -18.96 -9.45 -0.05
N ARG A 132 -17.91 -8.65 -0.25
CA ARG A 132 -17.90 -7.55 -1.21
C ARG A 132 -16.72 -7.70 -2.13
N LEU A 133 -16.95 -7.50 -3.42
CA LEU A 133 -15.93 -7.37 -4.44
C LEU A 133 -15.97 -5.95 -4.97
N TYR A 134 -14.80 -5.33 -5.10
CA TYR A 134 -14.68 -3.95 -5.53
C TYR A 134 -13.39 -3.69 -6.30
N SER A 135 -13.38 -2.57 -7.01
CA SER A 135 -12.17 -1.94 -7.54
C SER A 135 -12.09 -0.50 -7.03
N SER A 136 -10.91 0.09 -7.00
CA SER A 136 -10.79 1.50 -6.63
C SER A 136 -9.72 2.21 -7.43
N LEU A 137 -9.91 3.53 -7.55
CA LEU A 137 -8.94 4.47 -8.09
C LEU A 137 -8.76 5.60 -7.09
N GLY A 138 -7.52 5.97 -6.84
CA GLY A 138 -7.17 7.05 -5.93
C GLY A 138 -6.09 7.96 -6.53
N LEU A 139 -6.18 9.23 -6.20
CA LEU A 139 -5.17 10.24 -6.50
C LEU A 139 -4.91 11.04 -5.23
N GLY A 140 -3.66 11.36 -4.95
CA GLY A 140 -3.28 12.06 -3.75
C GLY A 140 -1.85 12.56 -3.79
N VAL A 141 -1.21 12.58 -2.63
CA VAL A 141 0.13 13.12 -2.46
C VAL A 141 0.94 12.19 -1.57
N THR A 142 2.18 11.99 -1.93
CA THR A 142 3.20 11.35 -1.12
C THR A 142 4.25 12.37 -0.73
N ALA A 143 4.64 12.38 0.52
CA ALA A 143 5.73 13.19 1.05
C ALA A 143 6.60 12.33 1.96
N GLY A 144 7.89 12.58 1.96
CA GLY A 144 8.81 11.83 2.80
C GLY A 144 10.16 12.48 2.91
N GLU A 145 10.96 11.89 3.77
CA GLU A 145 12.36 12.26 3.99
C GLU A 145 13.22 10.99 4.02
N PHE A 146 14.30 11.02 3.30
CA PHE A 146 15.32 9.98 3.32
C PHE A 146 16.70 10.60 3.11
N ASP A 147 17.67 10.26 3.97
CA ASP A 147 19.05 10.76 3.92
C ASP A 147 19.13 12.30 3.92
N GLY A 148 18.25 12.97 4.68
CA GLY A 148 18.19 14.44 4.74
C GLY A 148 17.60 15.11 3.50
N VAL A 149 17.11 14.32 2.53
CA VAL A 149 16.40 14.82 1.35
C VAL A 149 14.91 14.66 1.59
N SER A 150 14.19 15.78 1.60
CA SER A 150 12.72 15.80 1.68
C SER A 150 12.15 16.06 0.29
N ASP A 151 11.13 15.31 -0.08
CA ASP A 151 10.44 15.47 -1.37
C ASP A 151 8.93 15.25 -1.22
N CYS A 152 8.18 15.80 -2.18
CA CYS A 152 6.73 15.70 -2.21
C CYS A 152 6.26 15.61 -3.67
N TYR A 153 5.48 14.59 -4.00
CA TYR A 153 5.05 14.32 -5.36
C TYR A 153 3.63 13.74 -5.42
N PRO A 154 2.98 13.82 -6.60
CA PRO A 154 1.64 13.27 -6.77
C PRO A 154 1.64 11.75 -6.61
N ALA A 155 0.63 11.24 -5.92
CA ALA A 155 0.39 9.83 -5.71
C ALA A 155 -0.83 9.33 -6.47
N GLY A 156 -0.75 8.12 -6.97
CA GLY A 156 -1.87 7.45 -7.62
C GLY A 156 -1.90 5.96 -7.27
N GLN A 157 -3.10 5.39 -7.09
CA GLN A 157 -3.28 3.97 -6.79
C GLN A 157 -4.49 3.43 -7.54
N ALA A 158 -4.32 2.30 -8.21
CA ALA A 158 -5.40 1.54 -8.80
C ALA A 158 -5.49 0.17 -8.13
N VAL A 159 -6.64 -0.13 -7.52
CA VAL A 159 -6.98 -1.47 -7.05
C VAL A 159 -7.82 -2.13 -8.11
N LEU A 160 -7.28 -3.14 -8.76
CA LEU A 160 -7.95 -3.88 -9.82
C LEU A 160 -9.04 -4.80 -9.23
N LEU A 161 -8.69 -5.48 -8.14
CA LEU A 161 -9.60 -6.39 -7.45
C LEU A 161 -9.38 -6.29 -5.94
N GLY A 162 -10.44 -5.96 -5.23
CA GLY A 162 -10.52 -6.03 -3.79
C GLY A 162 -11.62 -6.98 -3.36
N ILE A 163 -11.34 -7.78 -2.35
CA ILE A 163 -12.32 -8.62 -1.68
C ILE A 163 -12.37 -8.27 -0.20
N SER A 164 -13.56 -8.16 0.37
CA SER A 164 -13.72 -8.03 1.82
C SER A 164 -14.77 -9.03 2.31
N VAL A 165 -14.44 -9.74 3.39
CA VAL A 165 -15.25 -10.83 3.96
C VAL A 165 -15.50 -10.56 5.44
N GLY A 166 -16.77 -10.62 5.84
CA GLY A 166 -17.22 -10.40 7.21
C GLY A 166 -18.39 -9.43 7.30
N ARG A 167 -19.03 -9.36 8.47
CA ARG A 167 -20.16 -8.46 8.74
C ARG A 167 -19.71 -7.14 9.34
N ARG A 168 -19.44 -7.10 10.65
CA ARG A 168 -18.90 -5.94 11.36
C ARG A 168 -17.37 -5.94 11.35
N LEU A 169 -16.77 -7.03 11.82
CA LEU A 169 -15.34 -7.25 11.64
C LEU A 169 -15.16 -7.90 10.26
N VAL A 170 -14.29 -7.33 9.45
CA VAL A 170 -14.02 -7.79 8.09
C VAL A 170 -12.53 -8.03 7.90
N GLY A 171 -12.19 -9.11 7.20
CA GLY A 171 -10.88 -9.26 6.59
C GLY A 171 -10.96 -8.78 5.14
N PHE A 172 -9.92 -8.14 4.62
CA PHE A 172 -9.84 -7.75 3.23
C PHE A 172 -8.50 -8.10 2.59
N ALA A 173 -8.55 -8.30 1.28
CA ALA A 173 -7.37 -8.43 0.44
C ALA A 173 -7.59 -7.61 -0.83
N GLU A 174 -6.56 -6.91 -1.27
CA GLU A 174 -6.57 -6.08 -2.47
C GLU A 174 -5.40 -6.46 -3.38
N LEU A 175 -5.64 -6.44 -4.68
CA LEU A 175 -4.62 -6.57 -5.71
C LEU A 175 -4.62 -5.30 -6.55
N GLY A 176 -3.48 -4.62 -6.62
CA GLY A 176 -3.40 -3.32 -7.28
C GLY A 176 -1.99 -2.89 -7.62
N SER A 177 -1.91 -1.72 -8.21
CA SER A 177 -0.65 -1.08 -8.58
C SER A 177 -0.76 0.43 -8.42
N GLY A 178 0.31 1.04 -7.99
CA GLY A 178 0.40 2.49 -7.82
C GLY A 178 1.48 2.88 -6.82
N THR A 179 1.35 4.10 -6.29
CA THR A 179 2.36 4.68 -5.41
C THR A 179 2.36 4.11 -4.01
N MET A 180 1.22 3.64 -3.49
CA MET A 180 1.15 3.05 -2.15
C MET A 180 1.74 1.63 -2.13
N TYR A 181 1.39 0.83 -3.12
CA TYR A 181 1.90 -0.54 -3.22
C TYR A 181 1.75 -1.10 -4.63
N MET A 182 2.56 -2.09 -4.94
CA MET A 182 2.47 -2.91 -6.13
C MET A 182 2.26 -4.37 -5.72
N GLY A 183 1.22 -5.01 -6.27
CA GLY A 183 0.85 -6.39 -5.94
C GLY A 183 -0.28 -6.46 -4.92
N GLY A 184 -0.06 -7.10 -3.78
CA GLY A 184 -1.09 -7.40 -2.80
C GLY A 184 -1.02 -6.57 -1.53
N MET A 185 -2.21 -6.25 -0.99
CA MET A 185 -2.41 -5.72 0.36
C MET A 185 -3.42 -6.60 1.09
N ILE A 186 -3.19 -6.85 2.36
CA ILE A 186 -4.12 -7.55 3.25
C ILE A 186 -4.39 -6.72 4.49
N GLY A 187 -5.55 -6.94 5.11
CA GLY A 187 -5.87 -6.19 6.31
C GLY A 187 -7.19 -6.59 6.95
N ILE A 188 -7.54 -5.82 7.95
CA ILE A 188 -8.76 -5.94 8.70
C ILE A 188 -9.53 -4.62 8.69
N GLY A 189 -10.83 -4.68 8.86
CA GLY A 189 -11.68 -3.51 8.96
C GLY A 189 -12.82 -3.70 9.92
N TYR A 190 -13.42 -2.61 10.34
CA TYR A 190 -14.59 -2.59 11.19
C TYR A 190 -15.67 -1.68 10.59
N ARG A 191 -16.89 -2.21 10.47
CA ARG A 191 -18.06 -1.54 9.90
C ARG A 191 -19.00 -1.08 11.01
N PHE A 192 -19.45 0.19 10.93
CA PHE A 192 -20.36 0.79 11.90
C PHE A 192 -21.33 1.79 11.27
#